data_8a57ebc3a9582e7f4f4750e490ba2b57
#
_entry.id   8a57ebc3a9582e7f4f4750e490ba2b57
#
_cell.length_a   1.000
_cell.length_b   1.000
_cell.length_c   1.000
_cell.angle_alpha   90.00
_cell.angle_beta   90.00
_cell.angle_gamma   90.00
#
_symmetry.space_group_name_H-M   'P 1'
#
loop_
_entity.id
_entity.type
_entity.pdbx_description
1 polymer ?
#
loop_
_entity_poly.entity_id
_entity_poly.type
_entity_poly.pdbx_seq_one_letter_code
_entity_poly.pdbx_strand_id
1 'polypeptide(L)'
;DVEVDRDLWKGYIRNATAKLYFCKTYTTMKLDKHYRRVKVITFVGRKSNRMVATEMCKYFINTVDRLAAEEFREVPGSRASINKMSHAFKQGCASKLSKRLNDRYNEIAPEYIPQGNPDGLPVLYKNEQMAITKWLEQKGIRLVSKKSSMSIRDRVAYSRGSEKGNGIGIN
;
A
#
# COMPACT_ATOMS: atom_id res chain seq x y z
N ASP A 1 7.94 10.17 6.27
CA ASP A 1 6.66 10.79 5.87
C ASP A 1 6.60 10.91 4.35
N VAL A 2 5.45 10.59 3.78
CA VAL A 2 5.19 10.72 2.34
C VAL A 2 3.90 11.52 2.16
N GLU A 3 3.97 12.63 1.42
CA GLU A 3 2.78 13.39 1.05
C GLU A 3 1.86 12.52 0.18
N VAL A 4 0.57 12.54 0.47
CA VAL A 4 -0.41 11.65 -0.18
C VAL A 4 -1.37 12.46 -1.00
N ASP A 5 -1.42 12.18 -2.29
CA ASP A 5 -2.50 12.65 -3.13
C ASP A 5 -3.84 11.97 -2.75
N ARG A 6 -4.90 12.35 -3.44
CA ARG A 6 -6.26 11.86 -3.16
C ARG A 6 -6.53 10.44 -3.68
N ASP A 7 -5.55 9.80 -4.31
CA ASP A 7 -5.72 8.50 -4.93
C ASP A 7 -5.76 7.36 -3.89
N LEU A 8 -6.95 6.91 -3.57
CA LEU A 8 -7.17 5.84 -2.59
C LEU A 8 -6.47 4.53 -2.96
N TRP A 9 -6.35 4.21 -4.25
CA TRP A 9 -5.70 2.99 -4.71
C TRP A 9 -4.22 2.91 -4.28
N LYS A 10 -3.53 4.03 -4.23
CA LYS A 10 -2.15 4.09 -3.71
C LYS A 10 -2.09 3.74 -2.21
N GLY A 11 -3.12 4.13 -1.46
CA GLY A 11 -3.24 3.79 -0.04
C GLY A 11 -3.32 2.28 0.20
N TYR A 12 -4.05 1.56 -0.65
CA TYR A 12 -4.12 0.09 -0.57
C TYR A 12 -2.74 -0.56 -0.76
N ILE A 13 -1.97 -0.11 -1.75
CA ILE A 13 -0.61 -0.60 -2.00
C ILE A 13 0.30 -0.27 -0.82
N ARG A 14 0.28 0.97 -0.31
CA ARG A 14 1.13 1.40 0.80
C ARG A 14 0.88 0.59 2.06
N ASN A 15 -0.39 0.38 2.42
CA ASN A 15 -0.75 -0.38 3.62
C ASN A 15 -0.31 -1.85 3.51
N ALA A 16 -0.58 -2.51 2.40
CA ALA A 16 -0.21 -3.90 2.19
C ALA A 16 1.32 -4.09 2.14
N THR A 17 2.04 -3.18 1.48
CA THR A 17 3.50 -3.20 1.40
C THR A 17 4.14 -2.95 2.75
N ALA A 18 3.68 -1.96 3.50
CA ALA A 18 4.19 -1.69 4.84
C ALA A 18 4.04 -2.91 5.75
N LYS A 19 2.87 -3.54 5.73
CA LYS A 19 2.59 -4.74 6.51
C LYS A 19 3.54 -5.90 6.17
N LEU A 20 3.79 -6.14 4.88
CA LEU A 20 4.69 -7.20 4.42
C LEU A 20 6.14 -6.99 4.90
N TYR A 21 6.58 -5.74 5.00
CA TYR A 21 7.91 -5.37 5.46
C TYR A 21 7.96 -4.94 6.94
N PHE A 22 7.08 -5.48 7.77
CA PHE A 22 7.06 -5.28 9.22
C PHE A 22 6.94 -3.81 9.66
N CYS A 23 6.29 -3.00 8.86
CA CYS A 23 5.98 -1.61 9.18
C CYS A 23 4.48 -1.43 9.43
N LYS A 24 4.14 -0.37 10.10
CA LYS A 24 2.78 0.14 10.23
C LYS A 24 2.68 1.52 9.60
N THR A 25 1.55 1.84 9.03
CA THR A 25 1.28 3.17 8.47
C THR A 25 0.15 3.85 9.21
N TYR A 26 0.24 5.16 9.35
CA TYR A 26 -0.87 5.99 9.76
C TYR A 26 -0.88 7.30 8.98
N THR A 27 -2.03 7.94 8.93
CA THR A 27 -2.23 9.17 8.18
C THR A 27 -2.50 10.32 9.12
N THR A 28 -1.84 11.45 8.87
CA THR A 28 -2.07 12.71 9.56
C THR A 28 -2.29 13.84 8.57
N MET A 29 -2.86 14.94 9.06
CA MET A 29 -2.93 16.19 8.32
C MET A 29 -1.80 17.10 8.80
N LYS A 30 -0.97 17.58 7.88
CA LYS A 30 0.11 18.55 8.15
C LYS A 30 -0.09 19.80 7.30
N LEU A 31 0.56 20.88 7.67
CA LEU A 31 0.65 22.07 6.82
C LEU A 31 1.88 21.95 5.93
N ASP A 32 1.71 22.22 4.63
CA ASP A 32 2.82 22.35 3.69
C ASP A 32 3.52 23.71 3.84
N LYS A 33 4.54 23.95 3.03
CA LYS A 33 5.28 25.22 3.00
C LYS A 33 4.43 26.46 2.61
N HIS A 34 3.23 26.23 2.09
CA HIS A 34 2.26 27.26 1.71
C HIS A 34 1.07 27.32 2.69
N TYR A 35 1.20 26.75 3.90
CA TYR A 35 0.16 26.66 4.93
C TYR A 35 -1.13 25.95 4.48
N ARG A 36 -1.07 25.10 3.45
CA ARG A 36 -2.20 24.29 3.02
C ARG A 36 -2.19 22.97 3.78
N ARG A 37 -3.37 22.48 4.15
CA ARG A 37 -3.52 21.17 4.78
C ARG A 37 -3.28 20.06 3.76
N VAL A 38 -2.25 19.29 3.98
CA VAL A 38 -1.89 18.11 3.18
C VAL A 38 -1.98 16.86 4.01
N LYS A 39 -2.41 15.80 3.37
CA LYS A 39 -2.49 14.47 3.95
C LYS A 39 -1.13 13.79 3.83
N VAL A 40 -0.60 13.31 4.94
CA VAL A 40 0.72 12.66 4.99
C VAL A 40 0.58 11.26 5.56
N ILE A 41 1.16 10.27 4.89
CA ILE A 41 1.35 8.93 5.42
C ILE A 41 2.71 8.82 6.08
N THR A 42 2.72 8.30 7.31
CA THR A 42 3.92 8.01 8.07
C THR A 42 4.11 6.50 8.20
N PHE A 43 5.28 6.03 7.80
CA PHE A 43 5.71 4.64 8.00
C PHE A 43 6.42 4.53 9.34
N VAL A 44 5.99 3.59 10.16
CA VAL A 44 6.56 3.30 11.49
C VAL A 44 7.13 1.90 11.50
N GLY A 45 8.38 1.78 11.91
CA GLY A 45 9.12 0.53 11.98
C GLY A 45 10.62 0.77 12.07
N ARG A 46 11.42 -0.28 12.07
CA ARG A 46 12.88 -0.16 12.00
C ARG A 46 13.30 0.60 10.75
N LYS A 47 14.40 1.33 10.84
CA LYS A 47 14.91 2.15 9.73
C LYS A 47 15.09 1.33 8.44
N SER A 48 15.72 0.17 8.52
CA SER A 48 15.92 -0.73 7.38
C SER A 48 14.59 -1.15 6.75
N ASN A 49 13.63 -1.59 7.56
CA ASN A 49 12.32 -2.02 7.09
C ASN A 49 11.54 -0.88 6.42
N ARG A 50 11.60 0.33 7.00
CA ARG A 50 10.97 1.52 6.41
C ARG A 50 11.57 1.90 5.07
N MET A 51 12.89 1.79 4.93
CA MET A 51 13.57 2.06 3.65
C MET A 51 13.10 1.10 2.58
N VAL A 52 13.10 -0.20 2.85
CA VAL A 52 12.62 -1.23 1.91
C VAL A 52 11.15 -1.03 1.59
N ALA A 53 10.30 -0.87 2.60
CA ALA A 53 8.87 -0.64 2.40
C ALA A 53 8.58 0.57 1.52
N THR A 54 9.30 1.68 1.72
CA THR A 54 9.11 2.90 0.94
C THR A 54 9.55 2.72 -0.52
N GLU A 55 10.68 2.08 -0.76
CA GLU A 55 11.15 1.81 -2.13
C GLU A 55 10.25 0.82 -2.86
N MET A 56 9.78 -0.22 -2.20
CA MET A 56 8.83 -1.16 -2.78
C MET A 56 7.48 -0.51 -3.08
N CYS A 57 7.00 0.39 -2.21
CA CYS A 57 5.79 1.19 -2.51
C CYS A 57 5.96 2.03 -3.77
N LYS A 58 7.08 2.72 -3.93
CA LYS A 58 7.39 3.50 -5.15
C LYS A 58 7.39 2.60 -6.38
N TYR A 59 8.08 1.47 -6.30
CA TYR A 59 8.13 0.50 -7.39
C TYR A 59 6.73 0.04 -7.80
N PHE A 60 5.88 -0.36 -6.87
CA PHE A 60 4.53 -0.84 -7.17
C PHE A 60 3.64 0.27 -7.74
N ILE A 61 3.65 1.45 -7.16
CA ILE A 61 2.86 2.60 -7.64
C ILE A 61 3.28 2.98 -9.05
N ASN A 62 4.59 3.11 -9.31
CA ASN A 62 5.12 3.42 -10.63
C ASN A 62 4.80 2.33 -11.64
N THR A 63 4.82 1.06 -11.24
CA THR A 63 4.46 -0.06 -12.10
C THR A 63 2.98 0.00 -12.49
N VAL A 64 2.08 0.28 -11.56
CA VAL A 64 0.65 0.45 -11.84
C VAL A 64 0.41 1.64 -12.77
N ASP A 65 1.06 2.77 -12.54
CA ASP A 65 0.96 3.95 -13.41
C ASP A 65 1.46 3.66 -14.82
N ARG A 66 2.59 2.96 -14.96
CA ARG A 66 3.16 2.55 -16.24
C ARG A 66 2.23 1.59 -16.99
N LEU A 67 1.71 0.56 -16.32
CA LEU A 67 0.78 -0.40 -16.92
C LEU A 67 -0.50 0.28 -17.42
N ALA A 68 -1.03 1.24 -16.66
CA ALA A 68 -2.19 2.03 -17.09
C ALA A 68 -1.86 2.91 -18.30
N ALA A 69 -0.71 3.56 -18.32
CA ALA A 69 -0.27 4.36 -19.46
C ALA A 69 -0.09 3.52 -20.73
N GLU A 70 0.44 2.31 -20.61
CA GLU A 70 0.58 1.37 -21.74
C GLU A 70 -0.78 0.89 -22.25
N GLU A 71 -1.70 0.52 -21.33
CA GLU A 71 -3.03 0.00 -21.68
C GLU A 71 -3.88 1.02 -22.46
N PHE A 72 -3.78 2.30 -22.11
CA PHE A 72 -4.62 3.34 -22.70
C PHE A 72 -3.89 4.27 -23.68
N ARG A 73 -2.68 3.92 -24.11
CA ARG A 73 -1.86 4.73 -25.02
C ARG A 73 -2.56 5.06 -26.32
N GLU A 74 -3.24 4.09 -26.93
CA GLU A 74 -3.85 4.19 -28.26
C GLU A 74 -5.37 4.06 -28.24
N VAL A 75 -5.97 4.17 -27.05
CA VAL A 75 -7.42 4.06 -26.91
C VAL A 75 -8.08 5.37 -27.38
N PRO A 76 -8.99 5.30 -28.36
CA PRO A 76 -9.70 6.48 -28.85
C PRO A 76 -10.72 6.96 -27.80
N GLY A 77 -10.94 8.26 -27.75
CA GLY A 77 -11.96 8.86 -26.89
C GLY A 77 -11.53 10.20 -26.32
N SER A 78 -12.44 10.82 -25.56
CA SER A 78 -12.14 12.04 -24.85
C SER A 78 -11.17 11.80 -23.69
N ARG A 79 -10.39 12.83 -23.35
CA ARG A 79 -9.46 12.77 -22.21
C ARG A 79 -10.18 12.40 -20.91
N ALA A 80 -11.39 12.92 -20.68
CA ALA A 80 -12.20 12.59 -19.52
C ALA A 80 -12.60 11.12 -19.46
N SER A 81 -13.01 10.54 -20.59
CA SER A 81 -13.35 9.11 -20.70
C SER A 81 -12.14 8.22 -20.46
N ILE A 82 -11.01 8.53 -21.09
CA ILE A 82 -9.75 7.79 -20.91
C ILE A 82 -9.27 7.87 -19.47
N ASN A 83 -9.32 9.03 -18.84
CA ASN A 83 -8.94 9.18 -17.44
C ASN A 83 -9.81 8.35 -16.49
N LYS A 84 -11.12 8.27 -16.77
CA LYS A 84 -12.06 7.43 -16.00
C LYS A 84 -11.70 5.95 -16.10
N MET A 85 -11.44 5.46 -17.32
CA MET A 85 -11.02 4.07 -17.56
C MET A 85 -9.66 3.77 -16.92
N SER A 86 -8.69 4.66 -17.11
CA SER A 86 -7.34 4.54 -16.53
C SER A 86 -7.38 4.49 -15.00
N HIS A 87 -8.19 5.33 -14.39
CA HIS A 87 -8.35 5.33 -12.93
C HIS A 87 -8.94 4.01 -12.42
N ALA A 88 -10.01 3.50 -13.06
CA ALA A 88 -10.61 2.23 -12.71
C ALA A 88 -9.65 1.05 -12.91
N PHE A 89 -8.83 1.08 -13.97
CA PHE A 89 -7.76 0.11 -14.21
C PHE A 89 -6.73 0.11 -13.07
N LYS A 90 -6.27 1.28 -12.65
CA LYS A 90 -5.34 1.42 -11.52
C LYS A 90 -5.93 0.90 -10.22
N GLN A 91 -7.21 1.15 -9.97
CA GLN A 91 -7.94 0.60 -8.80
C GLN A 91 -7.95 -0.94 -8.84
N GLY A 92 -8.20 -1.55 -9.99
CA GLY A 92 -8.18 -3.01 -10.18
C GLY A 92 -6.79 -3.59 -9.96
N CYS A 93 -5.76 -2.99 -10.56
CA CYS A 93 -4.36 -3.36 -10.36
C CYS A 93 -3.97 -3.32 -8.88
N ALA A 94 -4.24 -2.22 -8.21
CA ALA A 94 -3.89 -2.00 -6.81
C ALA A 94 -4.63 -2.95 -5.87
N SER A 95 -5.91 -3.20 -6.12
CA SER A 95 -6.71 -4.15 -5.34
C SER A 95 -6.15 -5.56 -5.43
N LYS A 96 -5.83 -6.03 -6.63
CA LYS A 96 -5.24 -7.36 -6.85
C LYS A 96 -3.86 -7.49 -6.24
N LEU A 97 -3.00 -6.49 -6.48
CA LEU A 97 -1.66 -6.45 -5.92
C LEU A 97 -1.70 -6.44 -4.38
N SER A 98 -2.55 -5.61 -3.80
CA SER A 98 -2.74 -5.51 -2.35
C SER A 98 -3.20 -6.85 -1.75
N LYS A 99 -4.13 -7.54 -2.42
CA LYS A 99 -4.55 -8.88 -2.02
C LYS A 99 -3.37 -9.86 -2.02
N ARG A 100 -2.58 -9.89 -3.10
CA ARG A 100 -1.40 -10.78 -3.21
C ARG A 100 -0.35 -10.49 -2.14
N LEU A 101 -0.10 -9.22 -1.84
CA LEU A 101 0.82 -8.82 -0.78
C LEU A 101 0.32 -9.28 0.61
N ASN A 102 -0.98 -9.15 0.87
CA ASN A 102 -1.58 -9.64 2.10
C ASN A 102 -1.56 -11.19 2.19
N ASP A 103 -1.83 -11.88 1.09
CA ASP A 103 -1.73 -13.34 1.02
C ASP A 103 -0.30 -13.79 1.31
N ARG A 104 0.70 -13.13 0.71
CA ARG A 104 2.13 -13.40 0.99
C ARG A 104 2.49 -13.15 2.45
N TYR A 105 2.00 -12.08 3.03
CA TYR A 105 2.17 -11.82 4.45
C TYR A 105 1.58 -12.93 5.32
N ASN A 106 0.37 -13.40 5.00
CA ASN A 106 -0.31 -14.45 5.75
C ASN A 106 0.39 -15.81 5.60
N GLU A 107 1.05 -16.08 4.47
CA GLU A 107 1.91 -17.26 4.27
C GLU A 107 3.15 -17.19 5.17
N ILE A 108 3.81 -16.05 5.23
CA ILE A 108 5.03 -15.86 6.03
C ILE A 108 4.73 -15.91 7.53
N ALA A 109 3.65 -15.29 7.99
CA ALA A 109 3.33 -15.18 9.42
C ALA A 109 3.01 -16.52 10.12
N PRO A 110 2.30 -17.50 9.50
CA PRO A 110 2.07 -18.83 10.08
C PRO A 110 3.22 -19.81 9.90
N GLU A 111 3.95 -19.77 8.77
CA GLU A 111 5.03 -20.72 8.47
C GLU A 111 6.18 -20.67 9.47
N TYR A 112 6.28 -19.58 10.19
CA TYR A 112 7.33 -19.33 11.16
C TYR A 112 6.90 -19.50 12.61
N ILE A 113 5.87 -20.30 12.91
CA ILE A 113 5.67 -20.85 14.26
C ILE A 113 6.35 -22.21 14.32
N PRO A 114 7.69 -22.31 14.51
CA PRO A 114 8.31 -23.58 14.75
C PRO A 114 7.87 -23.99 16.16
N GLN A 115 7.22 -25.10 16.24
CA GLN A 115 7.06 -25.78 17.52
C GLN A 115 8.47 -25.96 18.13
N GLY A 116 8.80 -25.15 19.11
CA GLY A 116 10.00 -25.33 19.93
C GLY A 116 11.19 -24.40 19.69
N ASN A 117 11.11 -23.40 18.82
CA ASN A 117 12.20 -22.39 18.70
C ASN A 117 11.70 -20.99 19.11
N PRO A 118 12.11 -20.48 20.30
CA PRO A 118 11.66 -19.17 20.77
C PRO A 118 12.18 -17.98 19.97
N ASP A 119 13.16 -18.18 19.07
CA ASP A 119 13.83 -17.11 18.32
C ASP A 119 13.43 -17.04 16.83
N GLY A 120 12.34 -17.68 16.43
CA GLY A 120 11.87 -17.70 15.05
C GLY A 120 11.27 -16.37 14.56
N LEU A 121 11.11 -16.23 13.24
CA LEU A 121 10.56 -15.04 12.57
C LEU A 121 9.19 -14.54 13.09
N PRO A 122 8.25 -15.36 13.58
CA PRO A 122 7.05 -14.89 14.25
C PRO A 122 7.32 -14.14 15.54
N VAL A 123 8.37 -14.57 16.28
CA VAL A 123 8.81 -13.85 17.50
C VAL A 123 9.39 -12.49 17.10
N LEU A 124 10.21 -12.45 16.05
CA LEU A 124 10.73 -11.20 15.49
C LEU A 124 9.60 -10.28 15.01
N TYR A 125 8.64 -10.81 14.29
CA TYR A 125 7.47 -10.05 13.85
C TYR A 125 6.65 -9.51 15.03
N LYS A 126 6.35 -10.35 16.01
CA LYS A 126 5.65 -9.96 17.22
C LYS A 126 6.42 -8.88 17.99
N ASN A 127 7.74 -9.03 18.10
CA ASN A 127 8.60 -8.04 18.74
C ASN A 127 8.62 -6.71 17.96
N GLU A 128 8.65 -6.74 16.63
CA GLU A 128 8.54 -5.54 15.80
C GLU A 128 7.20 -4.82 16.01
N GLN A 129 6.09 -5.54 16.04
CA GLN A 129 4.76 -4.98 16.30
C GLN A 129 4.65 -4.40 17.71
N MET A 130 5.20 -5.07 18.70
CA MET A 130 5.26 -4.57 20.08
C MET A 130 6.11 -3.29 20.18
N ALA A 131 7.26 -3.26 19.51
CA ALA A 131 8.14 -2.09 19.48
C ALA A 131 7.45 -0.89 18.82
N ILE A 132 6.73 -1.11 17.73
CA ILE A 132 5.94 -0.08 17.05
C ILE A 132 4.83 0.44 17.98
N THR A 133 4.10 -0.45 18.62
CA THR A 133 3.01 -0.09 19.54
C THR A 133 3.54 0.77 20.70
N LYS A 134 4.62 0.32 21.33
CA LYS A 134 5.27 1.06 22.42
C LYS A 134 5.76 2.44 21.99
N TRP A 135 6.33 2.54 20.78
CA TRP A 135 6.77 3.82 20.22
C TRP A 135 5.59 4.77 19.99
N LEU A 136 4.48 4.28 19.44
CA LEU A 136 3.26 5.08 19.22
C LEU A 136 2.70 5.60 20.55
N GLU A 137 2.64 4.75 21.59
CA GLU A 137 2.21 5.12 22.93
C GLU A 137 3.11 6.20 23.53
N GLN A 138 4.44 6.04 23.46
CA GLN A 138 5.41 7.03 23.93
C GLN A 138 5.28 8.38 23.22
N LYS A 139 4.87 8.39 21.96
CA LYS A 139 4.60 9.62 21.19
C LYS A 139 3.20 10.18 21.40
N GLY A 140 2.38 9.54 22.22
CA GLY A 140 0.99 9.94 22.44
C GLY A 140 0.10 9.82 21.19
N ILE A 141 0.49 8.96 20.24
CA ILE A 141 -0.24 8.75 18.98
C ILE A 141 -1.29 7.66 19.18
N ARG A 142 -2.55 8.06 19.21
CA ARG A 142 -3.67 7.13 19.25
C ARG A 142 -4.18 6.86 17.83
N LEU A 143 -4.07 5.62 17.38
CA LEU A 143 -4.55 5.23 16.04
C LEU A 143 -6.05 4.93 16.09
N VAL A 144 -6.78 5.50 15.13
CA VAL A 144 -8.19 5.20 14.89
C VAL A 144 -8.31 4.50 13.54
N SER A 145 -8.92 3.31 13.55
CA SER A 145 -9.19 2.58 12.31
C SER A 145 -10.31 3.26 11.54
N LYS A 146 -10.07 3.60 10.29
CA LYS A 146 -11.05 4.19 9.39
C LYS A 146 -11.21 3.31 8.17
N LYS A 147 -12.39 2.78 7.95
CA LYS A 147 -12.71 2.04 6.72
C LYS A 147 -12.83 3.02 5.57
N SER A 148 -12.20 2.70 4.45
CA SER A 148 -12.36 3.40 3.19
C SER A 148 -12.71 2.41 2.09
N SER A 149 -13.54 2.82 1.15
CA SER A 149 -13.89 2.03 -0.03
C SER A 149 -13.65 2.85 -1.28
N MET A 150 -13.18 2.19 -2.34
CA MET A 150 -13.02 2.80 -3.65
C MET A 150 -14.35 2.75 -4.41
N SER A 151 -14.72 3.87 -5.03
CA SER A 151 -15.83 3.90 -5.99
C SER A 151 -15.30 3.50 -7.37
N ILE A 152 -15.83 2.41 -7.93
CA ILE A 152 -15.42 1.89 -9.23
C ILE A 152 -16.38 2.41 -10.29
N ARG A 153 -15.88 3.24 -11.20
CA ARG A 153 -16.68 3.87 -12.25
C ARG A 153 -16.69 3.13 -13.58
N ASP A 154 -15.76 2.20 -13.78
CA ASP A 154 -15.67 1.36 -14.98
C ASP A 154 -15.25 -0.05 -14.60
N ARG A 155 -16.21 -0.97 -14.62
CA ARG A 155 -15.96 -2.36 -14.20
C ARG A 155 -15.10 -3.14 -15.17
N VAL A 156 -15.19 -2.85 -16.46
CA VAL A 156 -14.39 -3.54 -17.50
C VAL A 156 -12.92 -3.16 -17.34
N ALA A 157 -12.62 -1.86 -17.24
CA ALA A 157 -11.27 -1.37 -17.02
C ALA A 157 -10.71 -1.86 -15.67
N TYR A 158 -11.52 -1.90 -14.63
CA TYR A 158 -11.13 -2.47 -13.33
C TYR A 158 -10.74 -3.95 -13.45
N SER A 159 -11.53 -4.75 -14.14
CA SER A 159 -11.25 -6.18 -14.34
C SER A 159 -9.93 -6.39 -15.09
N ARG A 160 -9.68 -5.62 -16.15
CA ARG A 160 -8.41 -5.64 -16.91
C ARG A 160 -7.23 -5.26 -16.03
N GLY A 161 -7.39 -4.24 -15.18
CA GLY A 161 -6.40 -3.84 -14.19
C GLY A 161 -6.10 -4.96 -13.19
N SER A 162 -7.13 -5.64 -12.71
CA SER A 162 -6.98 -6.79 -11.81
C SER A 162 -6.18 -7.93 -12.43
N GLU A 163 -6.43 -8.25 -13.70
CA GLU A 163 -5.64 -9.24 -14.44
C GLU A 163 -4.16 -8.84 -14.54
N LYS A 164 -3.89 -7.60 -14.92
CA LYS A 164 -2.51 -7.06 -14.99
C LYS A 164 -1.83 -7.03 -13.62
N GLY A 165 -2.55 -6.69 -12.56
CA GLY A 165 -2.04 -6.70 -11.19
C GLY A 165 -1.58 -8.08 -10.72
N ASN A 166 -2.11 -9.15 -11.34
CA ASN A 166 -1.68 -10.51 -11.05
C ASN A 166 -0.25 -10.81 -11.57
N GLY A 167 0.21 -10.13 -12.59
CA GLY A 167 1.54 -10.29 -13.18
C GLY A 167 2.64 -9.42 -12.55
N ILE A 168 2.32 -8.52 -11.62
CA ILE A 168 3.33 -7.67 -10.97
C ILE A 168 4.20 -8.51 -10.05
N GLY A 169 5.52 -8.45 -10.22
CA GLY A 169 6.48 -9.14 -9.34
C GLY A 169 6.46 -8.58 -7.91
N ILE A 170 6.39 -9.47 -6.94
CA ILE A 170 6.37 -9.13 -5.49
C ILE A 170 7.50 -9.80 -4.70
N ASN A 171 8.47 -10.35 -5.42
CA ASN A 171 9.62 -11.06 -4.82
C ASN A 171 10.69 -10.09 -4.36
#